data_cac5df8ee8f239fb0cc11c39a1045a21
#
_entry.id   cac5df8ee8f239fb0cc11c39a1045a21
#
_cell.length_a   1.000
_cell.length_b   1.000
_cell.length_c   1.000
_cell.angle_alpha   90.00
_cell.angle_beta   90.00
_cell.angle_gamma   90.00
#
_symmetry.space_group_name_H-M   'P 1'
#
loop_
_entity.id
_entity.type
_entity.pdbx_description
1 polymer ?
#
loop_
_entity_poly.entity_id
_entity_poly.type
_entity_poly.pdbx_seq_one_letter_code
_entity_poly.pdbx_strand_id
1 'polypeptide(L)'
;MTHLWNRTIRDIERTYMKPQTEERNIKVTNPYSGQSAMLTQSEAIHYHMIKAFEKREEYELMQQGLDKFSRLNPKAYMTLLD
;
A
#
# COMPACT_ATOMS: atom_id res chain seq x y z
N MET A 1 -1.55 26.68 -22.39
CA MET A 1 -0.47 25.72 -22.23
C MET A 1 -0.56 24.94 -20.94
N THR A 2 -0.79 25.61 -19.83
CA THR A 2 -0.96 24.95 -18.55
C THR A 2 -2.12 23.97 -18.53
N HIS A 3 -3.17 24.24 -19.27
CA HIS A 3 -4.34 23.35 -19.34
C HIS A 3 -4.03 22.00 -19.97
N LEU A 4 -3.25 22.00 -21.05
CA LEU A 4 -2.89 20.77 -21.72
C LEU A 4 -1.97 19.92 -20.84
N TRP A 5 -1.04 20.58 -20.15
CA TRP A 5 -0.15 19.90 -19.25
C TRP A 5 -0.90 19.25 -18.09
N ASN A 6 -1.80 20.00 -17.48
CA ASN A 6 -2.61 19.48 -16.37
C ASN A 6 -3.51 18.33 -16.81
N ARG A 7 -4.06 18.41 -18.01
CA ARG A 7 -4.88 17.33 -18.55
C ARG A 7 -4.05 16.06 -18.75
N THR A 8 -2.84 16.19 -19.24
CA THR A 8 -1.94 15.05 -19.44
C THR A 8 -1.61 14.39 -18.12
N ILE A 9 -1.31 15.17 -17.09
CA ILE A 9 -1.02 14.64 -15.76
C ILE A 9 -2.24 13.90 -15.20
N ARG A 10 -3.43 14.45 -15.35
CA ARG A 10 -4.65 13.82 -14.89
C ARG A 10 -4.92 12.49 -15.60
N ASP A 11 -4.65 12.44 -16.90
CA ASP A 11 -4.82 11.21 -17.67
C ASP A 11 -3.85 10.13 -17.20
N ILE A 12 -2.60 10.51 -16.91
CA ILE A 12 -1.61 9.60 -16.37
C ILE A 12 -2.04 9.08 -15.01
N GLU A 13 -2.47 9.98 -14.12
CA GLU A 13 -2.96 9.59 -12.81
C GLU A 13 -4.15 8.66 -12.91
N ARG A 14 -5.06 8.95 -13.82
CA ARG A 14 -6.23 8.13 -14.03
C ARG A 14 -5.87 6.73 -14.52
N THR A 15 -4.81 6.63 -15.32
CA THR A 15 -4.37 5.36 -15.88
C THR A 15 -3.61 4.51 -14.87
N TYR A 16 -2.74 5.12 -14.08
CA TYR A 16 -1.84 4.40 -13.19
C TYR A 16 -2.24 4.44 -11.73
N MET A 17 -3.09 5.37 -11.35
CA MET A 17 -3.52 5.52 -9.96
C MET A 17 -5.03 5.46 -9.87
N LYS A 18 -5.54 4.24 -9.85
CA LYS A 18 -6.99 4.00 -9.75
C LYS A 18 -7.30 3.19 -8.50
N PRO A 19 -7.07 3.75 -7.31
CA PRO A 19 -7.28 2.97 -6.09
C PRO A 19 -8.73 2.53 -5.91
N GLN A 20 -9.69 3.29 -6.46
CA GLN A 20 -11.10 2.94 -6.32
C GLN A 20 -11.50 1.72 -7.14
N THR A 21 -10.72 1.39 -8.18
CA THR A 21 -11.03 0.27 -9.06
C THR A 21 -10.21 -0.97 -8.75
N GLU A 22 -9.23 -0.86 -7.86
CA GLU A 22 -8.45 -2.01 -7.44
C GLU A 22 -9.27 -2.89 -6.52
N GLU A 23 -9.22 -4.18 -6.76
CA GLU A 23 -9.88 -5.16 -5.92
C GLU A 23 -8.91 -5.73 -4.90
N ARG A 24 -9.42 -6.01 -3.71
CA ARG A 24 -8.63 -6.66 -2.66
C ARG A 24 -8.68 -8.16 -2.87
N ASN A 25 -7.87 -8.65 -3.78
CA ASN A 25 -7.84 -10.06 -4.15
C ASN A 25 -6.48 -10.73 -3.88
N ILE A 26 -5.55 -10.04 -3.26
CA ILE A 26 -4.24 -10.60 -2.91
C ILE A 26 -4.25 -10.97 -1.44
N LYS A 27 -4.13 -12.27 -1.17
CA LYS A 27 -4.13 -12.78 0.20
C LYS A 27 -2.73 -12.70 0.78
N VAL A 28 -2.61 -12.05 1.93
CA VAL A 28 -1.36 -12.00 2.69
C VAL A 28 -1.63 -12.54 4.08
N THR A 29 -0.73 -13.37 4.56
CA THR A 29 -0.88 -14.03 5.87
C THR A 29 0.20 -13.56 6.82
N ASN A 30 -0.20 -13.20 8.03
CA ASN A 30 0.72 -12.89 9.11
C ASN A 30 1.36 -14.20 9.59
N PRO A 31 2.68 -14.38 9.44
CA PRO A 31 3.32 -15.64 9.79
C PRO A 31 3.31 -15.94 11.29
N TYR A 32 3.09 -14.94 12.12
CA TYR A 32 3.10 -15.12 13.56
C TYR A 32 1.74 -15.52 14.11
N SER A 33 0.68 -14.93 13.58
CA SER A 33 -0.68 -15.21 14.08
C SER A 33 -1.44 -16.19 13.23
N GLY A 34 -1.02 -16.39 11.98
CA GLY A 34 -1.75 -17.19 11.01
C GLY A 34 -2.95 -16.50 10.41
N GLN A 35 -3.24 -15.27 10.82
CA GLN A 35 -4.35 -14.51 10.29
C GLN A 35 -3.99 -13.91 8.93
N SER A 36 -5.00 -13.77 8.08
CA SER A 36 -4.81 -13.27 6.72
C SER A 36 -5.67 -12.06 6.46
N ALA A 37 -5.24 -11.25 5.52
CA ALA A 37 -6.00 -10.12 5.03
C ALA A 37 -5.92 -10.09 3.51
N MET A 38 -6.97 -9.57 2.89
CA MET A 38 -7.01 -9.38 1.44
C MET A 38 -6.59 -7.96 1.12
N LEU A 39 -5.65 -7.82 0.19
CA LEU A 39 -5.08 -6.52 -0.16
C LEU A 39 -5.26 -6.24 -1.64
N THR A 40 -5.31 -4.94 -1.97
CA THR A 40 -5.13 -4.52 -3.36
C THR A 40 -3.67 -4.67 -3.74
N GLN A 41 -3.38 -4.58 -5.03
CA GLN A 41 -2.01 -4.64 -5.49
C GLN A 41 -1.15 -3.53 -4.88
N SER A 42 -1.68 -2.31 -4.81
CA SER A 42 -0.97 -1.18 -4.18
C SER A 42 -0.69 -1.45 -2.71
N GLU A 43 -1.68 -1.95 -1.99
CA GLU A 43 -1.53 -2.27 -0.58
C GLU A 43 -0.49 -3.36 -0.37
N ALA A 44 -0.49 -4.38 -1.22
CA ALA A 44 0.48 -5.47 -1.15
C ALA A 44 1.91 -4.96 -1.38
N ILE A 45 2.09 -4.06 -2.33
CA ILE A 45 3.40 -3.45 -2.59
C ILE A 45 3.87 -2.68 -1.36
N HIS A 46 3.00 -1.88 -0.76
CA HIS A 46 3.34 -1.13 0.46
C HIS A 46 3.70 -2.07 1.61
N TYR A 47 2.96 -3.15 1.75
CA TYR A 47 3.22 -4.15 2.78
C TYR A 47 4.62 -4.76 2.59
N HIS A 48 4.97 -5.15 1.38
CA HIS A 48 6.28 -5.74 1.11
C HIS A 48 7.41 -4.74 1.30
N MET A 49 7.17 -3.46 0.99
CA MET A 49 8.17 -2.41 1.26
C MET A 49 8.41 -2.25 2.76
N ILE A 50 7.35 -2.28 3.55
CA ILE A 50 7.47 -2.19 5.01
C ILE A 50 8.33 -3.35 5.53
N LYS A 51 8.07 -4.56 5.05
CA LYS A 51 8.84 -5.73 5.45
C LYS A 51 10.29 -5.64 5.02
N ALA A 52 10.55 -5.07 3.85
CA ALA A 52 11.92 -4.84 3.38
C ALA A 52 12.65 -3.82 4.25
N PHE A 53 11.98 -2.74 4.64
CA PHE A 53 12.58 -1.73 5.51
C PHE A 53 12.90 -2.32 6.89
N GLU A 54 12.00 -3.12 7.42
CA GLU A 54 12.21 -3.81 8.69
C GLU A 54 13.46 -4.69 8.62
N LYS A 55 13.59 -5.46 7.55
CA LYS A 55 14.70 -6.37 7.35
C LYS A 55 16.04 -5.64 7.24
N ARG A 56 16.02 -4.45 6.64
CA ARG A 56 17.21 -3.60 6.49
C ARG A 56 17.46 -2.71 7.68
N GLU A 57 16.60 -2.78 8.69
CA GLU A 57 16.69 -1.92 9.87
C GLU A 57 16.56 -0.43 9.52
N GLU A 58 15.82 -0.11 8.47
CA GLU A 58 15.53 1.26 8.08
C GLU A 58 14.23 1.69 8.77
N TYR A 59 14.30 1.89 10.06
CA TYR A 59 13.11 2.07 10.90
C TYR A 59 12.36 3.36 10.63
N GLU A 60 13.05 4.40 10.20
CA GLU A 60 12.40 5.66 9.89
C GLU A 60 11.49 5.51 8.65
N LEU A 61 12.01 4.86 7.62
CA LEU A 61 11.22 4.55 6.43
C LEU A 61 10.11 3.56 6.74
N MET A 62 10.39 2.60 7.60
CA MET A 62 9.39 1.64 8.04
C MET A 62 8.22 2.35 8.73
N GLN A 63 8.51 3.31 9.61
CA GLN A 63 7.47 4.06 10.30
C GLN A 63 6.60 4.85 9.33
N GLN A 64 7.22 5.46 8.33
CA GLN A 64 6.46 6.17 7.30
C GLN A 64 5.56 5.22 6.53
N GLY A 65 6.07 4.04 6.20
CA GLY A 65 5.29 3.02 5.52
C GLY A 65 4.13 2.51 6.35
N LEU A 66 4.37 2.25 7.63
CA LEU A 66 3.34 1.82 8.56
C LEU A 66 2.21 2.84 8.68
N ASP A 67 2.58 4.12 8.81
CA ASP A 67 1.61 5.18 8.90
C ASP A 67 0.74 5.25 7.65
N LYS A 68 1.36 5.18 6.50
CA LYS A 68 0.64 5.20 5.23
C LYS A 68 -0.26 3.98 5.06
N PHE A 69 0.24 2.79 5.37
CA PHE A 69 -0.53 1.56 5.24
C PHE A 69 -1.74 1.55 6.17
N SER A 70 -1.57 2.04 7.39
CA SER A 70 -2.66 2.11 8.36
C SER A 70 -3.80 3.00 7.88
N ARG A 71 -3.49 4.01 7.08
CA ARG A 71 -4.51 4.88 6.49
C ARG A 71 -5.17 4.25 5.27
N LEU A 72 -4.40 3.49 4.49
CA LEU A 72 -4.94 2.83 3.29
C LEU A 72 -5.88 1.69 3.64
N ASN A 73 -5.52 0.89 4.63
CA ASN A 73 -6.30 -0.29 5.00
C ASN A 73 -6.10 -0.57 6.49
N PRO A 74 -6.83 0.13 7.35
CA PRO A 74 -6.64 -0.03 8.80
C PRO A 74 -6.90 -1.45 9.30
N LYS A 75 -7.85 -2.15 8.71
CA LYS A 75 -8.17 -3.51 9.10
C LYS A 75 -7.01 -4.46 8.81
N ALA A 76 -6.43 -4.35 7.62
CA ALA A 76 -5.28 -5.16 7.25
C ALA A 76 -4.05 -4.79 8.08
N TYR A 77 -3.88 -3.51 8.40
CA TYR A 77 -2.80 -3.08 9.28
C TYR A 77 -2.88 -3.81 10.63
N MET A 78 -4.05 -3.86 11.22
CA MET A 78 -4.24 -4.54 12.50
C MET A 78 -4.00 -6.04 12.40
N THR A 79 -4.37 -6.64 11.29
CA THR A 79 -4.22 -8.07 11.08
C THR A 79 -2.76 -8.46 10.80
N LEU A 80 -2.07 -7.67 9.99
CA LEU A 80 -0.77 -8.06 9.46
C LEU A 80 0.41 -7.40 10.15
N LEU A 81 0.25 -6.19 10.68
CA LEU A 81 1.37 -5.37 11.12
C LEU A 81 1.28 -4.88 12.56
N ASP A 82 0.14 -5.02 13.17
CA ASP A 82 -0.05 -4.56 14.56
C ASP A 82 0.33 -5.64 15.57
#